data_c8b04324c6abd4558b2d595bd94bfa10
#
_entry.id   c8b04324c6abd4558b2d595bd94bfa10
#
_cell.length_a   1.000
_cell.length_b   1.000
_cell.length_c   1.000
_cell.angle_alpha   90.00
_cell.angle_beta   90.00
_cell.angle_gamma   90.00
#
_symmetry.space_group_name_H-M   'P 1'
#
loop_
_entity.id
_entity.type
_entity.pdbx_description
1 polymer ?
#
loop_
_entity_poly.entity_id
_entity_poly.type
_entity_poly.pdbx_seq_one_letter_code
_entity_poly.pdbx_strand_id
1 'polypeptide(L)'
;MQLIEHSESPRYVRLHPDDNVVVVVNDGGLGEGARFADGLTLVESVPQSHKVATVDIRKGEAVRRYGQVIGHALADLRQGSWVKEDQLAMPAAPELASLPRCDAVPAPLPPLDGFTFEGYRNADGSVGTRNILGITTTVQCVTGVLDHAVKRIRAELLPRYPNVDDVVALTHSYGCGVAINARDAYIPIRTVRNLARNPNLGGEALVISLGCEKLQAGQVMHDGDPSVDLSEPWLYRLQDATMGFGEMIEQIMALAETRLKKLDQRRRESVPASELILGMQCGGSDAFSGITANPALGYAADLLVRAGATVLFSEVTEVRDAIYMLTSRAETPEVAEALVREMDWYDRYLQQGAADRSANTTPGNKKGGLSNIVEKALGSIVKSGSGAIQGVLGPGERVTRKGLIFCATPASDFVCGTLQLAAGMNLHVFTTGRGTPYGLAMAPVVKVCTRSELAQRWPDLIDIDAGRIASGRASIEELGWELFHYYLDVASGRRQTWAEQYRLHNDITLFNPAPIT
;
A
#
# COMPACT_ATOMS: atom_id res chain seq x y z
N MET A 1 -47.09 10.70 -7.75
CA MET A 1 -45.73 10.89 -7.22
C MET A 1 -44.85 11.11 -8.43
N GLN A 2 -44.56 12.37 -8.79
CA GLN A 2 -43.65 12.71 -9.88
C GLN A 2 -42.21 12.57 -9.34
N LEU A 3 -41.46 11.64 -9.85
CA LEU A 3 -40.00 11.62 -9.70
C LEU A 3 -39.47 12.86 -10.43
N ILE A 4 -39.06 13.87 -9.70
CA ILE A 4 -38.25 14.96 -10.23
C ILE A 4 -36.83 14.40 -10.24
N GLU A 5 -36.40 13.89 -11.41
CA GLU A 5 -35.01 13.65 -11.69
C GLU A 5 -34.30 15.01 -11.70
N HIS A 6 -33.59 15.34 -10.63
CA HIS A 6 -32.56 16.36 -10.67
C HIS A 6 -31.41 15.81 -11.53
N SER A 7 -31.47 16.03 -12.84
CA SER A 7 -30.29 15.79 -13.69
C SER A 7 -29.23 16.79 -13.23
N GLU A 8 -28.20 16.30 -12.53
CA GLU A 8 -27.03 17.13 -12.26
C GLU A 8 -26.48 17.64 -13.59
N SER A 9 -26.15 18.94 -13.65
CA SER A 9 -25.55 19.54 -14.85
C SER A 9 -24.29 18.77 -15.26
N PRO A 10 -24.01 18.58 -16.56
CA PRO A 10 -22.80 17.93 -17.03
C PRO A 10 -21.53 18.59 -16.46
N ARG A 11 -20.65 17.78 -15.85
CA ARG A 11 -19.40 18.22 -15.22
C ARG A 11 -18.25 17.32 -15.62
N TYR A 12 -17.06 17.92 -15.73
CA TYR A 12 -15.80 17.22 -15.92
C TYR A 12 -14.70 17.81 -15.02
N VAL A 13 -13.58 17.08 -14.90
CA VAL A 13 -12.34 17.59 -14.29
C VAL A 13 -11.26 17.65 -15.37
N ARG A 14 -10.58 18.80 -15.47
CA ARG A 14 -9.32 19.00 -16.20
C ARG A 14 -8.21 19.13 -15.15
N LEU A 15 -7.13 18.38 -15.29
CA LEU A 15 -6.07 18.33 -14.28
C LEU A 15 -4.91 19.29 -14.58
N HIS A 16 -4.69 19.59 -15.85
CA HIS A 16 -3.63 20.51 -16.28
C HIS A 16 -4.12 21.35 -17.48
N PRO A 17 -3.68 22.62 -17.62
CA PRO A 17 -4.06 23.46 -18.77
C PRO A 17 -3.74 22.83 -20.14
N ASP A 18 -2.64 22.09 -20.25
CA ASP A 18 -2.18 21.43 -21.49
C ASP A 18 -2.92 20.12 -21.80
N ASP A 19 -3.84 19.68 -20.93
CA ASP A 19 -4.63 18.47 -21.17
C ASP A 19 -5.60 18.70 -22.34
N ASN A 20 -5.54 17.83 -23.34
CA ASN A 20 -6.49 17.78 -24.45
C ASN A 20 -7.60 16.74 -24.26
N VAL A 21 -7.66 16.17 -23.06
CA VAL A 21 -8.78 15.36 -22.58
C VAL A 21 -9.23 15.82 -21.20
N VAL A 22 -10.51 15.59 -20.89
CA VAL A 22 -11.12 15.83 -19.57
C VAL A 22 -11.82 14.55 -19.10
N VAL A 23 -12.08 14.44 -17.81
CA VAL A 23 -12.70 13.24 -17.21
C VAL A 23 -14.10 13.56 -16.72
N VAL A 24 -15.10 12.79 -17.17
CA VAL A 24 -16.49 12.91 -16.73
C VAL A 24 -16.63 12.51 -15.27
N VAL A 25 -17.26 13.38 -14.44
CA VAL A 25 -17.43 13.13 -13.00
C VAL A 25 -18.87 12.79 -12.59
N ASN A 26 -19.85 13.02 -13.44
CA ASN A 26 -21.26 12.72 -13.13
C ASN A 26 -21.47 11.23 -12.82
N ASP A 27 -22.22 10.94 -11.78
CA ASP A 27 -22.58 9.57 -11.41
C ASP A 27 -23.35 8.90 -12.56
N GLY A 28 -22.98 7.64 -12.87
CA GLY A 28 -23.54 6.92 -14.01
C GLY A 28 -23.02 7.34 -15.39
N GLY A 29 -22.23 8.43 -15.49
CA GLY A 29 -21.76 8.98 -16.77
C GLY A 29 -22.74 9.96 -17.42
N LEU A 30 -22.51 10.29 -18.70
CA LEU A 30 -23.31 11.25 -19.46
C LEU A 30 -23.70 10.66 -20.82
N GLY A 31 -24.91 10.95 -21.28
CA GLY A 31 -25.42 10.55 -22.60
C GLY A 31 -24.89 11.42 -23.73
N GLU A 32 -25.04 10.91 -24.97
CA GLU A 32 -24.84 11.69 -26.19
C GLU A 32 -25.64 13.00 -26.18
N GLY A 33 -25.06 14.08 -26.68
CA GLY A 33 -25.65 15.41 -26.69
C GLY A 33 -25.55 16.19 -25.37
N ALA A 34 -25.02 15.59 -24.30
CA ALA A 34 -24.78 16.30 -23.04
C ALA A 34 -23.79 17.47 -23.29
N ARG A 35 -24.16 18.69 -22.83
CA ARG A 35 -23.40 19.91 -23.06
C ARG A 35 -22.87 20.47 -21.75
N PHE A 36 -21.56 20.61 -21.68
CA PHE A 36 -20.87 21.25 -20.55
C PHE A 36 -20.97 22.78 -20.58
N ALA A 37 -20.69 23.41 -19.47
CA ALA A 37 -20.83 24.87 -19.31
C ALA A 37 -19.94 25.69 -20.27
N ASP A 38 -18.80 25.16 -20.65
CA ASP A 38 -17.85 25.76 -21.61
C ASP A 38 -18.25 25.54 -23.08
N GLY A 39 -19.35 24.81 -23.34
CA GLY A 39 -19.86 24.53 -24.68
C GLY A 39 -19.41 23.21 -25.28
N LEU A 40 -18.48 22.46 -24.67
CA LEU A 40 -18.10 21.11 -25.09
C LEU A 40 -19.37 20.22 -25.08
N THR A 41 -19.60 19.49 -26.19
CA THR A 41 -20.78 18.64 -26.34
C THR A 41 -20.37 17.22 -26.66
N LEU A 42 -20.92 16.23 -25.96
CA LEU A 42 -20.62 14.83 -26.19
C LEU A 42 -21.24 14.33 -27.50
N VAL A 43 -20.45 13.63 -28.32
CA VAL A 43 -20.90 13.02 -29.58
C VAL A 43 -21.29 11.55 -29.42
N GLU A 44 -21.08 10.98 -28.24
CA GLU A 44 -21.48 9.63 -27.84
C GLU A 44 -21.65 9.58 -26.32
N SER A 45 -22.27 8.54 -25.78
CA SER A 45 -22.38 8.33 -24.32
C SER A 45 -21.02 8.00 -23.72
N VAL A 46 -20.67 8.66 -22.62
CA VAL A 46 -19.39 8.51 -21.92
C VAL A 46 -19.62 8.10 -20.47
N PRO A 47 -19.09 6.94 -20.03
CA PRO A 47 -19.22 6.53 -18.62
C PRO A 47 -18.49 7.47 -17.66
N GLN A 48 -18.89 7.48 -16.39
CA GLN A 48 -18.16 8.15 -15.32
C GLN A 48 -16.71 7.68 -15.29
N SER A 49 -15.79 8.56 -14.94
CA SER A 49 -14.33 8.35 -14.91
C SER A 49 -13.64 8.18 -16.27
N HIS A 50 -14.38 8.22 -17.36
CA HIS A 50 -13.78 8.12 -18.70
C HIS A 50 -13.46 9.47 -19.30
N LYS A 51 -12.53 9.45 -20.26
CA LYS A 51 -11.97 10.64 -20.91
C LYS A 51 -12.78 11.09 -22.12
N VAL A 52 -12.88 12.40 -22.28
CA VAL A 52 -13.49 13.07 -23.45
C VAL A 52 -12.45 13.97 -24.11
N ALA A 53 -12.32 13.89 -25.41
CA ALA A 53 -11.47 14.81 -26.19
C ALA A 53 -12.03 16.24 -26.15
N THR A 54 -11.21 17.22 -25.78
CA THR A 54 -11.62 18.65 -25.73
C THR A 54 -11.36 19.39 -27.02
N VAL A 55 -10.62 18.79 -27.92
CA VAL A 55 -10.30 19.25 -29.28
C VAL A 55 -10.26 18.07 -30.22
N ASP A 56 -10.26 18.31 -31.53
CA ASP A 56 -9.95 17.26 -32.49
C ASP A 56 -8.48 16.84 -32.33
N ILE A 57 -8.23 15.53 -32.25
CA ILE A 57 -6.90 14.92 -32.13
C ILE A 57 -6.70 14.01 -33.34
N ARG A 58 -5.71 14.32 -34.18
CA ARG A 58 -5.44 13.53 -35.37
C ARG A 58 -4.68 12.25 -35.04
N LYS A 59 -4.77 11.26 -35.90
CA LYS A 59 -3.95 10.04 -35.82
C LYS A 59 -2.46 10.39 -35.66
N GLY A 60 -1.79 9.80 -34.67
CA GLY A 60 -0.40 10.02 -34.33
C GLY A 60 -0.15 11.18 -33.37
N GLU A 61 -1.12 12.07 -33.15
CA GLU A 61 -0.97 13.16 -32.18
C GLU A 61 -1.03 12.67 -30.73
N ALA A 62 -0.39 13.42 -29.84
CA ALA A 62 -0.32 13.09 -28.41
C ALA A 62 -1.65 13.37 -27.70
N VAL A 63 -2.10 12.39 -26.93
CA VAL A 63 -3.17 12.54 -25.93
C VAL A 63 -2.52 12.86 -24.60
N ARG A 64 -2.93 13.98 -23.97
CA ARG A 64 -2.33 14.53 -22.76
C ARG A 64 -3.30 14.53 -21.59
N ARG A 65 -2.79 14.06 -20.44
CA ARG A 65 -3.44 14.16 -19.14
C ARG A 65 -2.37 14.40 -18.05
N TYR A 66 -2.67 15.16 -17.03
CA TYR A 66 -1.67 15.65 -16.04
C TYR A 66 -0.55 16.50 -16.66
N GLY A 67 -0.81 17.17 -17.80
CA GLY A 67 0.22 17.85 -18.58
C GLY A 67 1.19 16.89 -19.29
N GLN A 68 1.00 15.57 -19.21
CA GLN A 68 1.90 14.55 -19.73
C GLN A 68 1.24 13.74 -20.85
N VAL A 69 2.06 13.16 -21.73
CA VAL A 69 1.59 12.31 -22.82
C VAL A 69 1.23 10.93 -22.24
N ILE A 70 -0.05 10.56 -22.31
CA ILE A 70 -0.55 9.23 -21.88
C ILE A 70 -0.66 8.25 -23.05
N GLY A 71 -0.55 8.72 -24.29
CA GLY A 71 -0.63 7.90 -25.50
C GLY A 71 -0.61 8.74 -26.76
N HIS A 72 -0.52 8.07 -27.90
CA HIS A 72 -0.69 8.67 -29.23
C HIS A 72 -1.93 8.08 -29.89
N ALA A 73 -2.77 8.92 -30.49
CA ALA A 73 -4.01 8.51 -31.12
C ALA A 73 -3.76 7.53 -32.27
N LEU A 74 -4.42 6.37 -32.28
CA LEU A 74 -4.33 5.38 -33.36
C LEU A 74 -5.25 5.70 -34.53
N ALA A 75 -6.23 6.58 -34.33
CA ALA A 75 -7.17 7.11 -35.33
C ALA A 75 -7.52 8.56 -34.98
N ASP A 76 -8.17 9.28 -35.89
CA ASP A 76 -8.69 10.61 -35.61
C ASP A 76 -9.77 10.55 -34.52
N LEU A 77 -9.65 11.37 -33.49
CA LEU A 77 -10.59 11.52 -32.39
C LEU A 77 -11.24 12.90 -32.50
N ARG A 78 -12.56 12.95 -32.60
CA ARG A 78 -13.29 14.23 -32.68
C ARG A 78 -13.45 14.86 -31.31
N GLN A 79 -13.52 16.17 -31.26
CA GLN A 79 -13.94 16.90 -30.06
C GLN A 79 -15.28 16.32 -29.55
N GLY A 80 -15.38 16.07 -28.24
CA GLY A 80 -16.57 15.51 -27.59
C GLY A 80 -16.67 13.97 -27.65
N SER A 81 -15.75 13.26 -28.32
CA SER A 81 -15.74 11.80 -28.34
C SER A 81 -15.10 11.19 -27.09
N TRP A 82 -15.55 9.99 -26.75
CA TRP A 82 -14.94 9.18 -25.72
C TRP A 82 -13.56 8.66 -26.15
N VAL A 83 -12.51 8.94 -25.37
CA VAL A 83 -11.16 8.46 -25.63
C VAL A 83 -10.95 7.14 -24.86
N LYS A 84 -10.90 6.04 -25.62
CA LYS A 84 -10.80 4.66 -25.12
C LYS A 84 -9.37 4.14 -25.13
N GLU A 85 -9.09 3.10 -24.36
CA GLU A 85 -7.75 2.49 -24.26
C GLU A 85 -7.24 1.90 -25.57
N ASP A 86 -8.12 1.30 -26.37
CA ASP A 86 -7.81 0.68 -27.66
C ASP A 86 -7.54 1.70 -28.78
N GLN A 87 -7.81 2.97 -28.53
CA GLN A 87 -7.53 4.08 -29.45
C GLN A 87 -6.17 4.72 -29.23
N LEU A 88 -5.40 4.26 -28.22
CA LEU A 88 -4.14 4.88 -27.81
C LEU A 88 -2.96 3.91 -27.93
N ALA A 89 -1.93 4.30 -28.69
CA ALA A 89 -0.61 3.67 -28.62
C ALA A 89 0.12 4.14 -27.37
N MET A 90 0.59 3.20 -26.54
CA MET A 90 1.32 3.52 -25.32
C MET A 90 2.71 4.12 -25.65
N PRO A 91 3.16 5.19 -24.97
CA PRO A 91 4.49 5.74 -25.13
C PRO A 91 5.59 4.77 -24.70
N ALA A 92 6.80 4.96 -25.22
CA ALA A 92 7.98 4.28 -24.70
C ALA A 92 8.24 4.66 -23.21
N ALA A 93 8.81 3.73 -22.44
CA ALA A 93 9.21 4.03 -21.07
C ALA A 93 10.35 5.06 -21.05
N PRO A 94 10.41 5.94 -20.04
CA PRO A 94 11.54 6.83 -19.85
C PRO A 94 12.85 6.01 -19.73
N GLU A 95 13.90 6.49 -20.42
CA GLU A 95 15.23 5.89 -20.32
C GLU A 95 15.85 6.21 -18.95
N LEU A 96 16.21 5.18 -18.18
CA LEU A 96 16.73 5.34 -16.82
C LEU A 96 18.06 6.12 -16.77
N ALA A 97 18.87 6.02 -17.82
CA ALA A 97 20.17 6.69 -17.89
C ALA A 97 20.06 8.22 -18.05
N SER A 98 18.98 8.71 -18.68
CA SER A 98 18.77 10.13 -19.02
C SER A 98 17.82 10.85 -18.07
N LEU A 99 17.43 10.22 -16.96
CA LEU A 99 16.50 10.83 -16.00
C LEU A 99 17.09 12.07 -15.32
N PRO A 100 16.28 13.12 -15.08
CA PRO A 100 16.68 14.26 -14.25
C PRO A 100 16.95 13.76 -12.82
N ARG A 101 17.88 14.40 -12.11
CA ARG A 101 18.27 14.03 -10.75
C ARG A 101 18.42 15.27 -9.90
N CYS A 102 17.62 15.37 -8.83
CA CYS A 102 17.68 16.48 -7.87
C CYS A 102 17.61 17.88 -8.48
N ASP A 103 16.99 18.05 -9.65
CA ASP A 103 16.88 19.32 -10.35
C ASP A 103 15.65 20.14 -9.94
N ALA A 104 14.70 19.51 -9.24
CA ALA A 104 13.50 20.14 -8.71
C ALA A 104 13.19 19.69 -7.26
N VAL A 105 14.22 19.67 -6.40
CA VAL A 105 14.05 19.31 -4.98
C VAL A 105 13.19 20.38 -4.30
N PRO A 106 12.01 20.02 -3.75
CA PRO A 106 11.15 20.99 -3.09
C PRO A 106 11.77 21.48 -1.78
N ALA A 107 11.55 22.76 -1.45
CA ALA A 107 11.91 23.27 -0.13
C ALA A 107 11.12 22.54 0.97
N PRO A 108 11.75 22.28 2.12
CA PRO A 108 11.04 21.67 3.25
C PRO A 108 9.84 22.51 3.67
N LEU A 109 8.69 21.87 3.84
CA LEU A 109 7.51 22.52 4.39
C LEU A 109 7.70 22.78 5.91
N PRO A 110 7.06 23.82 6.48
CA PRO A 110 7.14 24.09 7.92
C PRO A 110 6.73 22.87 8.74
N PRO A 111 7.45 22.55 9.83
CA PRO A 111 7.09 21.46 10.74
C PRO A 111 5.68 21.61 11.31
N LEU A 112 5.06 20.48 11.61
CA LEU A 112 3.82 20.40 12.37
C LEU A 112 4.10 19.78 13.73
N ASP A 113 4.13 20.63 14.76
CA ASP A 113 4.40 20.21 16.13
C ASP A 113 3.12 19.96 16.93
N GLY A 114 3.24 19.21 18.04
CA GLY A 114 2.18 19.02 19.02
C GLY A 114 1.16 17.91 18.67
N PHE A 115 1.27 17.25 17.54
CA PHE A 115 0.40 16.10 17.20
C PHE A 115 0.94 14.82 17.84
N THR A 116 0.05 14.09 18.52
CA THR A 116 0.35 12.84 19.23
C THR A 116 -0.69 11.77 18.96
N PHE A 117 -0.34 10.52 19.27
CA PHE A 117 -1.27 9.41 19.34
C PHE A 117 -0.95 8.52 20.54
N GLU A 118 -1.89 7.70 20.98
CA GLU A 118 -1.72 6.74 22.06
C GLU A 118 -1.13 5.43 21.49
N GLY A 119 0.18 5.21 21.66
CA GLY A 119 0.92 4.07 21.13
C GLY A 119 1.52 3.18 22.18
N TYR A 120 2.05 2.02 21.76
CA TYR A 120 2.78 1.08 22.61
C TYR A 120 4.28 1.21 22.34
N ARG A 121 5.05 1.80 23.27
CA ARG A 121 6.50 1.91 23.14
C ARG A 121 7.17 0.57 23.37
N ASN A 122 8.07 0.19 22.46
CA ASN A 122 8.87 -1.02 22.50
C ASN A 122 10.24 -0.78 23.16
N ALA A 123 10.92 -1.85 23.57
CA ALA A 123 12.22 -1.76 24.20
C ALA A 123 13.31 -1.20 23.27
N ASP A 124 13.18 -1.39 21.96
CA ASP A 124 14.07 -0.83 20.93
C ASP A 124 13.77 0.65 20.60
N GLY A 125 12.78 1.25 21.26
CA GLY A 125 12.34 2.62 21.04
C GLY A 125 11.29 2.78 19.95
N SER A 126 11.01 1.77 19.12
CA SER A 126 9.93 1.81 18.15
C SER A 126 8.55 1.85 18.84
N VAL A 127 7.51 2.24 18.10
CA VAL A 127 6.15 2.37 18.64
C VAL A 127 5.16 1.58 17.81
N GLY A 128 4.42 0.67 18.48
CA GLY A 128 3.28 -0.03 17.89
C GLY A 128 1.99 0.77 18.01
N THR A 129 1.13 0.67 17.00
CA THR A 129 -0.27 1.14 17.04
C THR A 129 -1.21 0.05 17.56
N ARG A 130 -0.71 -1.17 17.62
CA ARG A 130 -1.38 -2.37 18.15
C ARG A 130 -0.45 -3.15 19.05
N ASN A 131 -1.02 -4.04 19.86
CA ASN A 131 -0.33 -4.90 20.79
C ASN A 131 -0.69 -6.36 20.46
N ILE A 132 0.03 -6.97 19.52
CA ILE A 132 -0.32 -8.25 18.89
C ILE A 132 0.74 -9.31 19.23
N LEU A 133 0.30 -10.53 19.55
CA LEU A 133 1.19 -11.69 19.57
C LEU A 133 1.32 -12.24 18.15
N GLY A 134 2.48 -12.08 17.52
CA GLY A 134 2.81 -12.69 16.24
C GLY A 134 3.48 -14.04 16.43
N ILE A 135 2.98 -15.08 15.75
CA ILE A 135 3.62 -16.40 15.72
C ILE A 135 4.01 -16.70 14.29
N THR A 136 5.31 -16.64 14.00
CA THR A 136 5.85 -16.87 12.66
C THR A 136 6.35 -18.32 12.51
N THR A 137 6.72 -18.68 11.29
CA THR A 137 7.27 -19.98 10.97
C THR A 137 8.53 -19.83 10.11
N THR A 138 9.35 -20.88 10.08
CA THR A 138 10.50 -21.00 9.18
C THR A 138 10.17 -21.74 7.89
N VAL A 139 9.00 -22.42 7.84
CA VAL A 139 8.66 -23.30 6.71
C VAL A 139 7.15 -23.50 6.56
N GLN A 140 6.69 -23.59 5.34
CA GLN A 140 5.28 -23.86 5.00
C GLN A 140 4.71 -25.13 5.65
N CYS A 141 5.54 -26.15 5.91
CA CYS A 141 5.10 -27.44 6.45
C CYS A 141 4.37 -27.32 7.81
N VAL A 142 4.64 -26.28 8.58
CA VAL A 142 4.01 -26.07 9.91
C VAL A 142 2.77 -25.17 9.86
N THR A 143 2.38 -24.65 8.70
CA THR A 143 1.25 -23.73 8.56
C THR A 143 -0.04 -24.27 9.19
N GLY A 144 -0.43 -25.51 8.89
CA GLY A 144 -1.65 -26.11 9.44
C GLY A 144 -1.60 -26.31 10.95
N VAL A 145 -0.43 -26.62 11.52
CA VAL A 145 -0.21 -26.72 12.97
C VAL A 145 -0.39 -25.36 13.62
N LEU A 146 0.23 -24.33 13.03
CA LEU A 146 0.17 -22.97 13.53
C LEU A 146 -1.24 -22.40 13.47
N ASP A 147 -1.95 -22.59 12.37
CA ASP A 147 -3.34 -22.15 12.22
C ASP A 147 -4.26 -22.80 13.28
N HIS A 148 -4.06 -24.10 13.55
CA HIS A 148 -4.80 -24.80 14.60
C HIS A 148 -4.47 -24.23 15.98
N ALA A 149 -3.20 -24.06 16.29
CA ALA A 149 -2.76 -23.51 17.58
C ALA A 149 -3.30 -22.08 17.80
N VAL A 150 -3.18 -21.19 16.81
CA VAL A 150 -3.66 -19.80 16.91
C VAL A 150 -5.17 -19.74 17.12
N LYS A 151 -5.97 -20.59 16.45
CA LYS A 151 -7.42 -20.69 16.70
C LYS A 151 -7.72 -21.04 18.16
N ARG A 152 -7.01 -22.00 18.73
CA ARG A 152 -7.16 -22.39 20.15
C ARG A 152 -6.71 -21.27 21.08
N ILE A 153 -5.55 -20.67 20.83
CA ILE A 153 -5.02 -19.55 21.63
C ILE A 153 -6.02 -18.39 21.67
N ARG A 154 -6.61 -18.02 20.52
CA ARG A 154 -7.64 -16.99 20.46
C ARG A 154 -8.90 -17.33 21.26
N ALA A 155 -9.33 -18.59 21.25
CA ALA A 155 -10.54 -19.02 21.94
C ALA A 155 -10.32 -19.22 23.45
N GLU A 156 -9.18 -19.79 23.85
CA GLU A 156 -8.96 -20.29 25.19
C GLU A 156 -8.06 -19.37 26.04
N LEU A 157 -7.09 -18.68 25.45
CA LEU A 157 -6.11 -17.84 26.14
C LEU A 157 -6.38 -16.35 26.02
N LEU A 158 -6.55 -15.83 24.82
CA LEU A 158 -6.64 -14.39 24.53
C LEU A 158 -7.69 -13.65 25.40
N PRO A 159 -8.89 -14.22 25.70
CA PRO A 159 -9.87 -13.52 26.54
C PRO A 159 -9.40 -13.21 27.96
N ARG A 160 -8.33 -13.86 28.42
CA ARG A 160 -7.72 -13.63 29.74
C ARG A 160 -6.71 -12.47 29.74
N TYR A 161 -6.39 -11.92 28.57
CA TYR A 161 -5.36 -10.91 28.36
C TYR A 161 -5.94 -9.68 27.62
N PRO A 162 -6.75 -8.85 28.29
CA PRO A 162 -7.56 -7.81 27.66
C PRO A 162 -6.77 -6.66 27.03
N ASN A 163 -5.47 -6.51 27.34
CA ASN A 163 -4.62 -5.48 26.71
C ASN A 163 -3.89 -6.00 25.45
N VAL A 164 -4.14 -7.24 25.05
CA VAL A 164 -3.62 -7.81 23.80
C VAL A 164 -4.71 -7.75 22.73
N ASP A 165 -4.44 -7.06 21.64
CA ASP A 165 -5.43 -6.81 20.58
C ASP A 165 -5.76 -8.08 19.78
N ASP A 166 -4.77 -8.93 19.47
CA ASP A 166 -4.99 -10.21 18.77
C ASP A 166 -3.78 -11.15 18.90
N VAL A 167 -3.96 -12.38 18.43
CA VAL A 167 -2.89 -13.36 18.18
C VAL A 167 -2.95 -13.78 16.74
N VAL A 168 -1.86 -13.64 15.98
CA VAL A 168 -1.84 -13.82 14.53
C VAL A 168 -0.80 -14.85 14.10
N ALA A 169 -1.21 -15.72 13.16
CA ALA A 169 -0.32 -16.62 12.46
C ALA A 169 0.35 -15.89 11.30
N LEU A 170 1.67 -15.82 11.30
CA LEU A 170 2.47 -15.23 10.23
C LEU A 170 2.95 -16.35 9.30
N THR A 171 2.02 -17.02 8.65
CA THR A 171 2.28 -18.14 7.74
C THR A 171 2.71 -17.66 6.36
N HIS A 172 3.56 -18.46 5.70
CA HIS A 172 4.09 -18.15 4.36
C HIS A 172 4.49 -19.44 3.62
N SER A 173 4.70 -19.33 2.31
CA SER A 173 5.03 -20.45 1.41
C SER A 173 6.54 -20.66 1.18
N TYR A 174 7.41 -20.29 2.12
CA TYR A 174 8.86 -20.35 2.00
C TYR A 174 9.50 -21.40 2.94
N GLY A 175 10.78 -21.65 2.81
CA GLY A 175 11.61 -22.45 3.73
C GLY A 175 11.91 -23.88 3.27
N CYS A 176 11.03 -24.53 2.51
CA CYS A 176 11.21 -25.87 1.97
C CYS A 176 11.45 -25.80 0.45
N GLY A 177 12.35 -26.63 -0.07
CA GLY A 177 12.62 -26.71 -1.51
C GLY A 177 13.19 -25.42 -2.12
N VAL A 178 13.71 -24.51 -1.30
CA VAL A 178 14.25 -23.23 -1.76
C VAL A 178 15.76 -23.29 -1.99
N ALA A 179 16.24 -22.57 -3.01
CA ALA A 179 17.65 -22.37 -3.24
C ALA A 179 18.16 -21.25 -2.31
N ILE A 180 18.39 -21.59 -1.02
CA ILE A 180 18.66 -20.63 0.07
C ILE A 180 19.85 -19.70 -0.17
N ASN A 181 20.82 -20.12 -1.00
CA ASN A 181 22.04 -19.37 -1.34
C ASN A 181 21.98 -18.78 -2.75
N ALA A 182 20.85 -18.88 -3.46
CA ALA A 182 20.72 -18.30 -4.78
C ALA A 182 20.74 -16.76 -4.73
N ARG A 183 21.05 -16.15 -5.85
CA ARG A 183 20.90 -14.71 -6.02
C ARG A 183 19.47 -14.32 -5.66
N ASP A 184 19.32 -13.20 -4.97
CA ASP A 184 18.04 -12.63 -4.53
C ASP A 184 17.25 -13.46 -3.48
N ALA A 185 17.76 -14.64 -3.03
CA ALA A 185 17.16 -15.41 -1.92
C ALA A 185 17.16 -14.65 -0.60
N TYR A 186 18.01 -13.64 -0.44
CA TYR A 186 18.02 -12.76 0.72
C TYR A 186 16.69 -11.97 0.88
N ILE A 187 15.95 -11.72 -0.19
CA ILE A 187 14.69 -10.96 -0.15
C ILE A 187 13.64 -11.65 0.73
N PRO A 188 13.19 -12.89 0.44
CA PRO A 188 12.22 -13.58 1.31
C PRO A 188 12.78 -13.84 2.71
N ILE A 189 14.07 -14.14 2.86
CA ILE A 189 14.70 -14.39 4.17
C ILE A 189 14.62 -13.14 5.05
N ARG A 190 15.07 -11.97 4.56
CA ARG A 190 15.00 -10.73 5.31
C ARG A 190 13.56 -10.25 5.53
N THR A 191 12.65 -10.57 4.61
CA THR A 191 11.22 -10.25 4.78
C THR A 191 10.65 -11.00 5.97
N VAL A 192 10.82 -12.34 6.06
CA VAL A 192 10.36 -13.15 7.21
C VAL A 192 10.99 -12.65 8.52
N ARG A 193 12.30 -12.39 8.50
CA ARG A 193 13.03 -11.82 9.64
C ARG A 193 12.41 -10.49 10.09
N ASN A 194 12.18 -9.57 9.18
CA ASN A 194 11.73 -8.23 9.52
C ASN A 194 10.23 -8.18 9.87
N LEU A 195 9.41 -9.11 9.38
CA LEU A 195 8.03 -9.29 9.85
C LEU A 195 7.99 -9.60 11.35
N ALA A 196 8.86 -10.50 11.84
CA ALA A 196 8.94 -10.83 13.26
C ALA A 196 9.36 -9.64 14.16
N ARG A 197 9.91 -8.59 13.56
CA ARG A 197 10.36 -7.35 14.21
C ARG A 197 9.42 -6.17 14.01
N ASN A 198 8.22 -6.40 13.50
CA ASN A 198 7.26 -5.32 13.30
C ASN A 198 6.89 -4.68 14.65
N PRO A 199 6.83 -3.35 14.77
CA PRO A 199 6.56 -2.64 16.02
C PRO A 199 5.26 -3.07 16.72
N ASN A 200 4.25 -3.50 15.95
CA ASN A 200 2.96 -3.95 16.51
C ASN A 200 3.05 -5.30 17.25
N LEU A 201 4.17 -6.02 17.15
CA LEU A 201 4.40 -7.29 17.85
C LEU A 201 5.09 -7.11 19.21
N GLY A 202 5.51 -5.92 19.56
CA GLY A 202 6.05 -5.61 20.89
C GLY A 202 7.38 -6.27 21.23
N GLY A 203 8.08 -6.85 20.26
CA GLY A 203 9.29 -7.65 20.47
C GLY A 203 9.03 -9.08 20.97
N GLU A 204 7.76 -9.50 21.10
CA GLU A 204 7.35 -10.76 21.71
C GLU A 204 6.99 -11.86 20.67
N ALA A 205 7.44 -11.73 19.42
CA ALA A 205 7.17 -12.73 18.39
C ALA A 205 7.69 -14.13 18.76
N LEU A 206 6.94 -15.17 18.35
CA LEU A 206 7.34 -16.58 18.48
C LEU A 206 7.65 -17.18 17.12
N VAL A 207 8.53 -18.19 17.12
CA VAL A 207 8.88 -18.97 15.92
C VAL A 207 8.50 -20.43 16.13
N ILE A 208 7.68 -20.97 15.24
CA ILE A 208 7.41 -22.42 15.17
C ILE A 208 8.12 -22.96 13.94
N SER A 209 9.07 -23.87 14.13
CA SER A 209 9.85 -24.50 13.07
C SER A 209 9.54 -26.00 12.96
N LEU A 210 9.83 -26.60 11.81
CA LEU A 210 9.77 -28.04 11.65
C LEU A 210 11.03 -28.71 12.22
N GLY A 211 12.21 -28.23 11.82
CA GLY A 211 13.53 -28.74 12.22
C GLY A 211 14.46 -29.09 11.05
N CYS A 212 13.93 -29.57 9.91
CA CYS A 212 14.72 -30.00 8.74
C CYS A 212 14.73 -28.99 7.57
N GLU A 213 14.07 -27.86 7.73
CA GLU A 213 14.00 -26.81 6.70
C GLU A 213 15.33 -26.10 6.43
N LYS A 214 15.47 -25.51 5.23
CA LYS A 214 16.65 -24.74 4.86
C LYS A 214 16.70 -23.35 5.54
N LEU A 215 15.55 -22.71 5.76
CA LEU A 215 15.47 -21.46 6.53
C LEU A 215 15.47 -21.79 8.03
N GLN A 216 16.61 -21.69 8.68
CA GLN A 216 16.75 -22.00 10.11
C GLN A 216 16.22 -20.86 10.99
N ALA A 217 15.74 -21.19 12.18
CA ALA A 217 15.17 -20.23 13.13
C ALA A 217 16.13 -19.08 13.49
N GLY A 218 17.43 -19.36 13.63
CA GLY A 218 18.47 -18.34 13.86
C GLY A 218 18.66 -17.34 12.70
N GLN A 219 18.13 -17.62 11.51
CA GLN A 219 18.09 -16.65 10.40
C GLN A 219 16.87 -15.72 10.50
N VAL A 220 15.85 -16.11 11.26
CA VAL A 220 14.67 -15.30 11.51
C VAL A 220 14.85 -14.44 12.77
N MET A 221 15.33 -15.03 13.86
CA MET A 221 15.61 -14.34 15.12
C MET A 221 16.98 -14.77 15.64
N HIS A 222 17.76 -13.83 16.16
CA HIS A 222 19.12 -14.12 16.68
C HIS A 222 19.42 -13.24 17.89
N ASP A 223 20.31 -13.72 18.74
CA ASP A 223 20.78 -13.01 19.94
C ASP A 223 21.41 -11.64 19.58
N GLY A 224 21.16 -10.65 20.45
CA GLY A 224 21.68 -9.30 20.29
C GLY A 224 20.83 -8.39 19.39
N ASP A 225 19.71 -8.88 18.86
CA ASP A 225 18.75 -8.03 18.14
C ASP A 225 17.85 -7.27 19.14
N PRO A 226 17.94 -5.92 19.23
CA PRO A 226 17.18 -5.16 20.22
C PRO A 226 15.67 -5.14 19.96
N SER A 227 15.22 -5.54 18.78
CA SER A 227 13.81 -5.51 18.40
C SER A 227 13.03 -6.78 18.79
N VAL A 228 13.69 -7.78 19.43
CA VAL A 228 13.05 -9.02 19.87
C VAL A 228 13.57 -9.39 21.28
N ASP A 229 12.66 -9.88 22.13
CA ASP A 229 13.03 -10.40 23.45
C ASP A 229 13.26 -11.92 23.37
N LEU A 230 14.53 -12.30 23.49
CA LEU A 230 14.97 -13.70 23.51
C LEU A 230 15.36 -14.19 24.92
N SER A 231 15.07 -13.42 25.97
CA SER A 231 15.35 -13.81 27.36
C SER A 231 14.58 -15.03 27.83
N GLU A 232 13.45 -15.33 27.21
CA GLU A 232 12.64 -16.52 27.43
C GLU A 232 12.51 -17.36 26.17
N PRO A 233 12.05 -18.62 26.25
CA PRO A 233 11.87 -19.49 25.10
C PRO A 233 11.00 -18.84 24.02
N TRP A 234 11.54 -18.71 22.82
CA TRP A 234 10.92 -18.06 21.67
C TRP A 234 10.72 -19.00 20.47
N LEU A 235 11.28 -20.20 20.55
CA LEU A 235 11.30 -21.19 19.48
C LEU A 235 10.72 -22.52 19.95
N TYR A 236 9.84 -23.11 19.15
CA TYR A 236 9.43 -24.50 19.27
C TYR A 236 9.67 -25.26 17.97
N ARG A 237 10.38 -26.40 18.04
CA ARG A 237 10.65 -27.28 16.90
C ARG A 237 9.79 -28.51 16.97
N LEU A 238 8.97 -28.76 15.93
CA LEU A 238 8.05 -29.89 15.92
C LEU A 238 8.78 -31.24 15.92
N GLN A 239 9.93 -31.36 15.24
CA GLN A 239 10.68 -32.61 15.16
C GLN A 239 11.44 -32.95 16.46
N ASP A 240 11.57 -32.02 17.39
CA ASP A 240 12.16 -32.25 18.70
C ASP A 240 11.10 -32.79 19.71
N ALA A 241 9.82 -32.81 19.31
CA ALA A 241 8.74 -33.30 20.18
C ALA A 241 8.85 -34.81 20.39
N THR A 242 8.73 -35.21 21.64
CA THR A 242 8.77 -36.63 22.06
C THR A 242 7.40 -37.26 22.24
N MET A 243 6.36 -36.45 22.17
CA MET A 243 4.97 -36.81 22.38
C MET A 243 4.13 -36.57 21.14
N GLY A 244 2.87 -37.01 21.13
CA GLY A 244 1.97 -36.84 19.97
C GLY A 244 1.51 -35.41 19.71
N PHE A 245 0.72 -35.24 18.64
CA PHE A 245 0.27 -33.95 18.15
C PHE A 245 -0.45 -33.08 19.20
N GLY A 246 -1.29 -33.69 20.06
CA GLY A 246 -1.96 -32.96 21.13
C GLY A 246 -0.98 -32.26 22.07
N GLU A 247 0.09 -32.94 22.46
CA GLU A 247 1.13 -32.40 23.33
C GLU A 247 1.89 -31.25 22.63
N MET A 248 2.19 -31.36 21.32
CA MET A 248 2.79 -30.27 20.57
C MET A 248 1.94 -29.00 20.66
N ILE A 249 0.64 -29.09 20.50
CA ILE A 249 -0.27 -27.95 20.58
C ILE A 249 -0.27 -27.35 21.99
N GLU A 250 -0.32 -28.17 23.05
CA GLU A 250 -0.25 -27.66 24.42
C GLU A 250 1.08 -26.93 24.71
N GLN A 251 2.20 -27.44 24.20
CA GLN A 251 3.50 -26.76 24.34
C GLN A 251 3.54 -25.40 23.59
N ILE A 252 2.99 -25.34 22.39
CA ILE A 252 2.86 -24.08 21.66
C ILE A 252 1.96 -23.10 22.42
N MET A 253 0.84 -23.57 22.98
CA MET A 253 -0.07 -22.73 23.76
C MET A 253 0.61 -22.22 25.04
N ALA A 254 1.34 -23.08 25.76
CA ALA A 254 2.09 -22.67 26.95
C ALA A 254 3.14 -21.59 26.65
N LEU A 255 3.85 -21.75 25.55
CA LEU A 255 4.82 -20.77 25.06
C LEU A 255 4.14 -19.43 24.72
N ALA A 256 3.00 -19.48 24.01
CA ALA A 256 2.21 -18.31 23.68
C ALA A 256 1.67 -17.60 24.93
N GLU A 257 1.23 -18.35 25.94
CA GLU A 257 0.73 -17.78 27.19
C GLU A 257 1.79 -16.98 27.95
N THR A 258 3.05 -17.41 27.91
CA THR A 258 4.17 -16.66 28.49
C THR A 258 4.30 -15.28 27.84
N ARG A 259 4.19 -15.20 26.50
CA ARG A 259 4.26 -13.94 25.77
C ARG A 259 3.01 -13.08 25.96
N LEU A 260 1.82 -13.70 26.03
CA LEU A 260 0.58 -12.98 26.31
C LEU A 260 0.61 -12.28 27.66
N LYS A 261 1.18 -12.92 28.71
CA LYS A 261 1.37 -12.30 30.04
C LYS A 261 2.22 -11.04 29.98
N LYS A 262 3.28 -11.02 29.18
CA LYS A 262 4.13 -9.82 29.00
C LYS A 262 3.40 -8.73 28.20
N LEU A 263 2.79 -9.09 27.07
CA LEU A 263 2.03 -8.15 26.25
C LEU A 263 0.87 -7.52 27.02
N ASP A 264 0.20 -8.27 27.90
CA ASP A 264 -0.94 -7.78 28.69
C ASP A 264 -0.54 -6.73 29.75
N GLN A 265 0.74 -6.65 30.12
CA GLN A 265 1.26 -5.63 31.05
C GLN A 265 1.47 -4.28 30.36
N ARG A 266 1.53 -4.24 29.04
CA ARG A 266 1.78 -3.03 28.25
C ARG A 266 0.57 -2.10 28.29
N ARG A 267 0.84 -0.81 28.25
CA ARG A 267 -0.18 0.24 28.17
C ARG A 267 0.18 1.22 27.08
N ARG A 268 -0.84 1.82 26.50
CA ARG A 268 -0.66 2.94 25.58
C ARG A 268 -0.14 4.14 26.35
N GLU A 269 0.74 4.90 25.73
CA GLU A 269 1.23 6.18 26.20
C GLU A 269 1.15 7.21 25.08
N SER A 270 1.09 8.49 25.44
CA SER A 270 1.08 9.56 24.46
C SER A 270 2.47 9.67 23.82
N VAL A 271 2.52 9.49 22.51
CA VAL A 271 3.75 9.54 21.72
C VAL A 271 3.58 10.52 20.56
N PRO A 272 4.65 11.19 20.10
CA PRO A 272 4.54 12.11 18.98
C PRO A 272 4.15 11.39 17.68
N ALA A 273 3.42 12.10 16.80
CA ALA A 273 3.04 11.59 15.49
C ALA A 273 4.25 11.14 14.64
N SER A 274 5.44 11.65 14.97
CA SER A 274 6.70 11.25 14.34
C SER A 274 7.07 9.77 14.49
N GLU A 275 6.39 9.03 15.36
CA GLU A 275 6.57 7.57 15.54
C GLU A 275 5.68 6.73 14.61
N LEU A 276 4.80 7.36 13.82
CA LEU A 276 4.04 6.65 12.79
C LEU A 276 4.92 6.26 11.61
N ILE A 277 4.69 5.05 11.13
CA ILE A 277 5.20 4.53 9.85
C ILE A 277 3.98 4.14 9.03
N LEU A 278 3.50 5.08 8.21
CA LEU A 278 2.33 4.88 7.36
C LEU A 278 2.74 4.21 6.04
N GLY A 279 2.17 3.06 5.72
CA GLY A 279 2.27 2.46 4.39
C GLY A 279 1.11 2.90 3.50
N MET A 280 1.40 3.25 2.25
CA MET A 280 0.38 3.65 1.27
C MET A 280 0.37 2.70 0.09
N GLN A 281 -0.83 2.32 -0.35
CA GLN A 281 -1.05 1.43 -1.47
C GLN A 281 -2.36 1.76 -2.20
N CYS A 282 -2.49 1.33 -3.45
CA CYS A 282 -3.75 1.39 -4.17
C CYS A 282 -4.04 0.07 -4.88
N GLY A 283 -5.29 -0.40 -4.79
CA GLY A 283 -5.76 -1.60 -5.47
C GLY A 283 -7.16 -1.40 -6.06
N GLY A 284 -7.44 -2.07 -7.19
CA GLY A 284 -8.66 -1.81 -7.94
C GLY A 284 -8.75 -0.37 -8.46
N SER A 285 -7.61 0.21 -8.87
CA SER A 285 -7.48 1.62 -9.29
C SER A 285 -8.35 1.92 -10.51
N ASP A 286 -8.84 3.16 -10.57
CA ASP A 286 -9.60 3.72 -11.68
C ASP A 286 -9.04 5.11 -12.06
N ALA A 287 -9.64 5.76 -13.05
CA ALA A 287 -9.18 7.09 -13.46
C ALA A 287 -9.43 8.18 -12.40
N PHE A 288 -10.30 7.94 -11.42
CA PHE A 288 -10.50 8.85 -10.29
C PHE A 288 -9.43 8.70 -9.20
N SER A 289 -8.68 7.61 -9.17
CA SER A 289 -7.62 7.43 -8.18
C SER A 289 -6.67 8.62 -8.14
N GLY A 290 -6.24 9.14 -9.30
CA GLY A 290 -5.38 10.31 -9.42
C GLY A 290 -6.10 11.68 -9.38
N ILE A 291 -7.43 11.69 -9.19
CA ILE A 291 -8.23 12.92 -9.09
C ILE A 291 -8.67 13.18 -7.65
N THR A 292 -9.00 12.12 -6.91
CA THR A 292 -9.65 12.21 -5.59
C THR A 292 -8.78 11.61 -4.48
N ALA A 293 -8.78 10.29 -4.34
CA ALA A 293 -8.14 9.61 -3.21
C ALA A 293 -6.62 9.81 -3.15
N ASN A 294 -5.90 9.60 -4.26
CA ASN A 294 -4.44 9.72 -4.25
C ASN A 294 -3.95 11.15 -3.97
N PRO A 295 -4.53 12.24 -4.54
CA PRO A 295 -4.17 13.61 -4.15
C PRO A 295 -4.44 13.90 -2.66
N ALA A 296 -5.56 13.42 -2.11
CA ALA A 296 -5.87 13.60 -0.69
C ALA A 296 -4.89 12.82 0.20
N LEU A 297 -4.51 11.58 -0.20
CA LEU A 297 -3.44 10.83 0.47
C LEU A 297 -2.11 11.57 0.40
N GLY A 298 -1.78 12.15 -0.76
CA GLY A 298 -0.56 12.92 -0.94
C GLY A 298 -0.49 14.13 -0.02
N TYR A 299 -1.60 14.84 0.14
CA TYR A 299 -1.69 15.94 1.09
C TYR A 299 -1.52 15.47 2.55
N ALA A 300 -2.18 14.36 2.92
CA ALA A 300 -2.02 13.76 4.24
C ALA A 300 -0.60 13.23 4.47
N ALA A 301 0.07 12.71 3.43
CA ALA A 301 1.48 12.31 3.48
C ALA A 301 2.40 13.50 3.79
N ASP A 302 2.19 14.64 3.13
CA ASP A 302 2.92 15.87 3.41
C ASP A 302 2.71 16.35 4.86
N LEU A 303 1.49 16.25 5.40
CA LEU A 303 1.20 16.57 6.81
C LEU A 303 1.95 15.63 7.77
N LEU A 304 1.96 14.32 7.49
CA LEU A 304 2.68 13.34 8.30
C LEU A 304 4.19 13.57 8.27
N VAL A 305 4.78 13.82 7.09
CA VAL A 305 6.21 14.12 6.96
C VAL A 305 6.56 15.40 7.72
N ARG A 306 5.72 16.43 7.66
CA ARG A 306 5.87 17.67 8.46
C ARG A 306 5.78 17.41 9.97
N ALA A 307 4.97 16.43 10.40
CA ALA A 307 4.90 15.97 11.79
C ALA A 307 6.07 15.04 12.18
N GLY A 308 7.04 14.84 11.28
CA GLY A 308 8.24 14.02 11.50
C GLY A 308 8.02 12.51 11.34
N ALA A 309 6.85 12.07 10.84
CA ALA A 309 6.54 10.67 10.60
C ALA A 309 7.27 10.09 9.38
N THR A 310 7.20 8.78 9.23
CA THR A 310 7.64 8.07 8.03
C THR A 310 6.44 7.69 7.17
N VAL A 311 6.53 7.99 5.89
CA VAL A 311 5.52 7.61 4.90
C VAL A 311 6.18 6.74 3.84
N LEU A 312 5.68 5.51 3.68
CA LEU A 312 6.12 4.55 2.68
C LEU A 312 5.16 4.58 1.49
N PHE A 313 5.66 4.94 0.33
CA PHE A 313 4.94 4.71 -0.93
C PHE A 313 5.71 3.68 -1.77
N SER A 314 5.03 2.96 -2.64
CA SER A 314 5.54 1.70 -3.20
C SER A 314 5.10 1.48 -4.63
N GLU A 315 5.25 0.21 -5.10
CA GLU A 315 4.70 -0.32 -6.35
C GLU A 315 5.50 0.13 -7.59
N VAL A 316 6.67 -0.52 -7.79
CA VAL A 316 7.66 -0.15 -8.83
C VAL A 316 7.03 0.06 -10.21
N THR A 317 6.20 -0.88 -10.68
CA THR A 317 5.55 -0.75 -12.00
C THR A 317 4.56 0.43 -12.07
N GLU A 318 4.00 0.86 -10.94
CA GLU A 318 3.06 1.98 -10.86
C GLU A 318 3.74 3.36 -10.73
N VAL A 319 5.07 3.39 -10.69
CA VAL A 319 5.84 4.65 -10.74
C VAL A 319 6.84 4.69 -11.90
N ARG A 320 7.12 3.54 -12.52
CA ARG A 320 8.17 3.37 -13.54
C ARG A 320 8.07 4.36 -14.71
N ASP A 321 6.86 4.61 -15.20
CA ASP A 321 6.63 5.52 -16.34
C ASP A 321 6.64 7.01 -15.94
N ALA A 322 6.50 7.32 -14.65
CA ALA A 322 6.58 8.68 -14.10
C ALA A 322 7.80 8.88 -13.19
N ILE A 323 8.80 7.99 -13.27
CA ILE A 323 9.99 7.96 -12.40
C ILE A 323 10.79 9.26 -12.44
N TYR A 324 10.81 9.97 -13.57
CA TYR A 324 11.46 11.26 -13.71
C TYR A 324 10.92 12.31 -12.71
N MET A 325 9.65 12.21 -12.32
CA MET A 325 9.05 13.11 -11.33
C MET A 325 9.55 12.80 -9.90
N LEU A 326 10.00 11.56 -9.63
CA LEU A 326 10.57 11.17 -8.35
C LEU A 326 12.07 11.46 -8.28
N THR A 327 12.84 11.09 -9.30
CA THR A 327 14.27 11.37 -9.35
C THR A 327 14.59 12.85 -9.35
N SER A 328 13.73 13.67 -9.97
CA SER A 328 13.81 15.13 -9.97
C SER A 328 13.72 15.73 -8.56
N ARG A 329 12.84 15.20 -7.70
CA ARG A 329 12.64 15.66 -6.33
C ARG A 329 13.30 14.78 -5.26
N ALA A 330 14.25 13.91 -5.66
CA ALA A 330 15.07 13.18 -4.70
C ALA A 330 15.93 14.14 -3.88
N GLU A 331 15.99 13.95 -2.55
CA GLU A 331 16.70 14.86 -1.64
C GLU A 331 18.19 14.94 -1.96
N THR A 332 18.79 13.82 -2.38
CA THR A 332 20.22 13.74 -2.74
C THR A 332 20.42 12.89 -4.00
N PRO A 333 21.58 13.05 -4.69
CA PRO A 333 21.93 12.20 -5.83
C PRO A 333 21.90 10.71 -5.52
N GLU A 334 22.32 10.30 -4.31
CA GLU A 334 22.33 8.89 -3.88
C GLU A 334 20.92 8.31 -3.80
N VAL A 335 19.93 9.12 -3.36
CA VAL A 335 18.52 8.73 -3.35
C VAL A 335 17.98 8.59 -4.77
N ALA A 336 18.33 9.52 -5.67
CA ALA A 336 17.95 9.44 -7.09
C ALA A 336 18.54 8.18 -7.74
N GLU A 337 19.81 7.88 -7.47
CA GLU A 337 20.46 6.66 -7.97
C GLU A 337 19.86 5.38 -7.38
N ALA A 338 19.46 5.40 -6.11
CA ALA A 338 18.77 4.27 -5.48
C ALA A 338 17.42 4.00 -6.16
N LEU A 339 16.62 5.04 -6.47
CA LEU A 339 15.40 4.90 -7.26
C LEU A 339 15.68 4.23 -8.61
N VAL A 340 16.70 4.72 -9.33
CA VAL A 340 17.07 4.17 -10.65
C VAL A 340 17.50 2.70 -10.54
N ARG A 341 18.29 2.33 -9.51
CA ARG A 341 18.72 0.93 -9.30
C ARG A 341 17.55 -0.01 -9.08
N GLU A 342 16.55 0.40 -8.27
CA GLU A 342 15.36 -0.44 -8.03
C GLU A 342 14.51 -0.60 -9.29
N MET A 343 14.37 0.47 -10.12
CA MET A 343 13.67 0.39 -11.40
C MET A 343 14.39 -0.56 -12.37
N ASP A 344 15.71 -0.43 -12.52
CA ASP A 344 16.53 -1.26 -13.38
C ASP A 344 16.52 -2.74 -12.96
N TRP A 345 16.60 -2.99 -11.64
CA TRP A 345 16.50 -4.34 -11.10
C TRP A 345 15.15 -4.98 -11.44
N TYR A 346 14.07 -4.21 -11.29
CA TYR A 346 12.72 -4.71 -11.53
C TYR A 346 12.41 -4.88 -13.01
N ASP A 347 12.89 -3.98 -13.88
CA ASP A 347 12.78 -4.15 -15.34
C ASP A 347 13.45 -5.45 -15.79
N ARG A 348 14.65 -5.77 -15.27
CA ARG A 348 15.33 -7.04 -15.54
C ARG A 348 14.59 -8.25 -14.99
N TYR A 349 13.99 -8.13 -13.81
CA TYR A 349 13.16 -9.18 -13.22
C TYR A 349 11.96 -9.50 -14.13
N LEU A 350 11.25 -8.50 -14.63
CA LEU A 350 10.14 -8.70 -15.56
C LEU A 350 10.60 -9.33 -16.88
N GLN A 351 11.73 -8.87 -17.44
CA GLN A 351 12.30 -9.43 -18.68
C GLN A 351 12.65 -10.90 -18.56
N GLN A 352 13.13 -11.37 -17.42
CA GLN A 352 13.37 -12.78 -17.15
C GLN A 352 12.10 -13.63 -17.25
N GLY A 353 10.95 -13.05 -16.91
CA GLY A 353 9.63 -13.66 -17.06
C GLY A 353 8.98 -13.41 -18.43
N ALA A 354 9.71 -12.89 -19.43
CA ALA A 354 9.18 -12.46 -20.74
C ALA A 354 7.98 -11.50 -20.61
N ALA A 355 8.00 -10.63 -19.61
CA ALA A 355 6.99 -9.63 -19.31
C ALA A 355 7.60 -8.23 -19.29
N ASP A 356 6.74 -7.22 -19.35
CA ASP A 356 7.11 -5.82 -19.14
C ASP A 356 6.03 -5.11 -18.30
N ARG A 357 6.25 -3.83 -18.04
CA ARG A 357 5.38 -2.99 -17.22
C ARG A 357 3.91 -2.91 -17.71
N SER A 358 3.64 -3.14 -18.99
CA SER A 358 2.29 -3.06 -19.57
C SER A 358 1.35 -4.12 -19.01
N ALA A 359 1.90 -5.22 -18.49
CA ALA A 359 1.13 -6.30 -17.88
C ALA A 359 0.39 -5.87 -16.58
N ASN A 360 0.77 -4.74 -15.96
CA ASN A 360 0.15 -4.29 -14.72
C ASN A 360 -1.31 -3.83 -14.90
N THR A 361 -1.65 -3.17 -16.01
CA THR A 361 -2.99 -2.59 -16.19
C THR A 361 -4.03 -3.68 -16.43
N THR A 362 -4.88 -3.94 -15.44
CA THR A 362 -5.91 -4.98 -15.48
C THR A 362 -7.14 -4.58 -16.31
N PRO A 363 -7.98 -5.54 -16.75
CA PRO A 363 -9.27 -5.22 -17.37
C PRO A 363 -10.17 -4.35 -16.47
N GLY A 364 -10.09 -4.54 -15.14
CA GLY A 364 -10.81 -3.72 -14.16
C GLY A 364 -10.35 -2.26 -14.16
N ASN A 365 -9.04 -2.00 -14.28
CA ASN A 365 -8.50 -0.64 -14.38
C ASN A 365 -9.01 0.07 -15.65
N LYS A 366 -9.00 -0.63 -16.80
CA LYS A 366 -9.51 -0.13 -18.09
C LYS A 366 -11.00 0.17 -18.03
N LYS A 367 -11.79 -0.73 -17.45
CA LYS A 367 -13.22 -0.50 -17.20
C LYS A 367 -13.47 0.68 -16.25
N GLY A 368 -12.51 1.02 -15.41
CA GLY A 368 -12.51 2.20 -14.54
C GLY A 368 -12.00 3.47 -15.20
N GLY A 369 -11.73 3.47 -16.52
CA GLY A 369 -11.35 4.64 -17.31
C GLY A 369 -9.84 4.85 -17.52
N LEU A 370 -8.97 3.96 -16.99
CA LEU A 370 -7.53 4.01 -17.26
C LEU A 370 -7.21 3.39 -18.63
N SER A 371 -6.34 4.02 -19.40
CA SER A 371 -5.94 3.54 -20.73
C SER A 371 -4.79 2.52 -20.66
N ASN A 372 -3.75 2.84 -19.90
CA ASN A 372 -2.51 2.07 -19.84
C ASN A 372 -1.73 2.36 -18.54
N ILE A 373 -0.55 1.75 -18.40
CA ILE A 373 0.30 1.89 -17.22
C ILE A 373 0.88 3.30 -17.07
N VAL A 374 1.10 4.04 -18.16
CA VAL A 374 1.61 5.43 -18.11
C VAL A 374 0.62 6.33 -17.38
N GLU A 375 -0.65 6.29 -17.79
CA GLU A 375 -1.73 7.03 -17.13
C GLU A 375 -1.91 6.60 -15.67
N LYS A 376 -1.82 5.29 -15.40
CA LYS A 376 -1.90 4.75 -14.05
C LYS A 376 -0.76 5.26 -13.18
N ALA A 377 0.48 5.26 -13.69
CA ALA A 377 1.66 5.72 -12.97
C ALA A 377 1.58 7.21 -12.59
N LEU A 378 1.14 8.07 -13.52
CA LEU A 378 0.93 9.49 -13.26
C LEU A 378 -0.08 9.73 -12.13
N GLY A 379 -1.18 8.98 -12.12
CA GLY A 379 -2.17 9.04 -11.04
C GLY A 379 -1.72 8.38 -9.73
N SER A 380 -0.82 7.39 -9.79
CA SER A 380 -0.29 6.70 -8.60
C SER A 380 0.73 7.56 -7.86
N ILE A 381 1.62 8.24 -8.58
CA ILE A 381 2.70 9.04 -8.00
C ILE A 381 2.19 10.18 -7.11
N VAL A 382 0.99 10.69 -7.38
CA VAL A 382 0.38 11.81 -6.66
C VAL A 382 0.16 11.47 -5.18
N LYS A 383 -0.06 10.19 -4.83
CA LYS A 383 -0.19 9.75 -3.42
C LYS A 383 1.05 10.02 -2.57
N SER A 384 2.22 10.21 -3.17
CA SER A 384 3.46 10.52 -2.46
C SER A 384 3.60 12.00 -2.05
N GLY A 385 2.58 12.82 -2.27
CA GLY A 385 2.59 14.24 -1.92
C GLY A 385 3.58 15.07 -2.74
N SER A 386 3.96 16.22 -2.20
CA SER A 386 4.81 17.22 -2.85
C SER A 386 6.24 17.27 -2.29
N GLY A 387 6.52 16.60 -1.16
CA GLY A 387 7.80 16.65 -0.47
C GLY A 387 8.97 15.97 -1.20
N ALA A 388 10.20 16.22 -0.75
CA ALA A 388 11.38 15.54 -1.25
C ALA A 388 11.34 14.04 -0.91
N ILE A 389 11.82 13.18 -1.81
CA ILE A 389 12.04 11.76 -1.52
C ILE A 389 13.31 11.63 -0.71
N GLN A 390 13.19 11.18 0.54
CA GLN A 390 14.27 11.17 1.53
C GLN A 390 15.01 9.83 1.63
N GLY A 391 14.47 8.77 1.02
CA GLY A 391 15.12 7.48 1.00
C GLY A 391 14.45 6.46 0.11
N VAL A 392 15.14 5.35 -0.10
CA VAL A 392 14.68 4.20 -0.87
C VAL A 392 14.99 2.94 -0.09
N LEU A 393 14.05 2.02 -0.04
CA LEU A 393 14.21 0.69 0.54
C LEU A 393 14.08 -0.36 -0.57
N GLY A 394 15.01 -1.27 -0.65
CA GLY A 394 14.85 -2.48 -1.43
C GLY A 394 13.80 -3.43 -0.81
N PRO A 395 13.32 -4.44 -1.56
CA PRO A 395 12.27 -5.34 -1.09
C PRO A 395 12.60 -6.01 0.25
N GLY A 396 11.78 -5.80 1.28
CA GLY A 396 11.92 -6.39 2.62
C GLY A 396 12.92 -5.70 3.56
N GLU A 397 13.51 -4.57 3.19
CA GLU A 397 14.35 -3.75 4.07
C GLU A 397 13.54 -3.01 5.13
N ARG A 398 14.14 -2.79 6.31
CA ARG A 398 13.55 -1.97 7.39
C ARG A 398 13.85 -0.49 7.17
N VAL A 399 12.92 0.33 7.61
CA VAL A 399 13.11 1.78 7.72
C VAL A 399 14.24 2.10 8.71
N THR A 400 15.17 2.94 8.28
CA THR A 400 16.30 3.43 9.09
C THR A 400 16.33 4.95 9.22
N ARG A 401 15.47 5.65 8.49
CA ARG A 401 15.31 7.12 8.52
C ARG A 401 13.85 7.53 8.37
N LYS A 402 13.49 8.67 8.92
CA LYS A 402 12.14 9.25 8.84
C LYS A 402 11.94 10.02 7.52
N GLY A 403 10.70 10.33 7.19
CA GLY A 403 10.30 11.13 6.06
C GLY A 403 9.59 10.35 4.94
N LEU A 404 9.61 10.87 3.72
CA LEU A 404 8.99 10.23 2.55
C LEU A 404 9.96 9.23 1.93
N ILE A 405 9.62 7.96 1.98
CA ILE A 405 10.49 6.84 1.59
C ILE A 405 9.82 6.03 0.48
N PHE A 406 10.53 5.78 -0.61
CA PHE A 406 10.09 4.81 -1.60
C PHE A 406 10.47 3.39 -1.16
N CYS A 407 9.49 2.52 -0.98
CA CYS A 407 9.69 1.11 -0.67
C CYS A 407 9.47 0.29 -1.94
N ALA A 408 10.54 -0.24 -2.53
CA ALA A 408 10.47 -0.97 -3.78
C ALA A 408 9.71 -2.30 -3.59
N THR A 409 8.53 -2.41 -4.21
CA THR A 409 7.69 -3.61 -4.17
C THR A 409 7.11 -3.90 -5.55
N PRO A 410 6.79 -5.16 -5.85
CA PRO A 410 5.85 -5.45 -6.93
C PRO A 410 4.51 -4.73 -6.69
N ALA A 411 3.76 -4.46 -7.77
CA ALA A 411 2.42 -3.89 -7.69
C ALA A 411 1.36 -4.99 -7.50
N SER A 412 1.60 -5.88 -6.56
CA SER A 412 0.66 -6.89 -6.06
C SER A 412 0.25 -6.51 -4.65
N ASP A 413 -1.04 -6.34 -4.40
CA ASP A 413 -1.58 -5.84 -3.13
C ASP A 413 -1.00 -6.59 -1.93
N PHE A 414 -0.96 -7.91 -1.98
CA PHE A 414 -0.51 -8.75 -0.86
C PHE A 414 1.00 -8.75 -0.68
N VAL A 415 1.76 -8.77 -1.78
CA VAL A 415 3.23 -8.69 -1.75
C VAL A 415 3.67 -7.31 -1.25
N CYS A 416 3.06 -6.25 -1.75
CA CYS A 416 3.36 -4.88 -1.35
C CYS A 416 3.11 -4.68 0.16
N GLY A 417 1.93 -5.06 0.66
CA GLY A 417 1.61 -4.95 2.09
C GLY A 417 2.55 -5.77 2.98
N THR A 418 2.92 -6.99 2.55
CA THR A 418 3.89 -7.83 3.27
C THR A 418 5.27 -7.16 3.36
N LEU A 419 5.76 -6.58 2.27
CA LEU A 419 7.06 -5.88 2.24
C LEU A 419 7.03 -4.59 3.06
N GLN A 420 5.93 -3.85 3.05
CA GLN A 420 5.77 -2.67 3.91
C GLN A 420 5.67 -3.04 5.40
N LEU A 421 5.01 -4.16 5.76
CA LEU A 421 5.04 -4.68 7.14
C LEU A 421 6.46 -5.04 7.57
N ALA A 422 7.24 -5.67 6.70
CA ALA A 422 8.65 -5.98 6.94
C ALA A 422 9.49 -4.70 7.07
N ALA A 423 9.15 -3.63 6.36
CA ALA A 423 9.80 -2.33 6.51
C ALA A 423 9.54 -1.66 7.87
N GLY A 424 8.58 -2.15 8.66
CA GLY A 424 8.23 -1.64 9.99
C GLY A 424 6.94 -0.81 10.00
N MET A 425 6.15 -0.83 8.94
CA MET A 425 4.85 -0.18 8.86
C MET A 425 3.97 -0.57 10.04
N ASN A 426 3.43 0.41 10.76
CA ASN A 426 2.54 0.20 11.89
C ASN A 426 1.10 0.68 11.65
N LEU A 427 0.84 1.36 10.53
CA LEU A 427 -0.47 1.77 10.04
C LEU A 427 -0.46 1.73 8.51
N HIS A 428 -1.57 1.29 7.91
CA HIS A 428 -1.69 1.19 6.45
C HIS A 428 -2.89 1.98 5.93
N VAL A 429 -2.76 2.60 4.76
CA VAL A 429 -3.86 3.19 4.01
C VAL A 429 -3.93 2.60 2.61
N PHE A 430 -5.14 2.22 2.22
CA PHE A 430 -5.41 1.53 0.96
C PHE A 430 -6.49 2.27 0.17
N THR A 431 -6.14 2.84 -1.00
CA THR A 431 -7.11 3.47 -1.87
C THR A 431 -7.71 2.47 -2.86
N THR A 432 -9.00 2.62 -3.17
CA THR A 432 -9.67 1.75 -4.14
C THR A 432 -10.76 2.48 -4.91
N GLY A 433 -10.78 2.29 -6.23
CA GLY A 433 -11.82 2.84 -7.11
C GLY A 433 -12.95 1.85 -7.34
N ARG A 434 -12.62 0.56 -7.44
CA ARG A 434 -13.58 -0.51 -7.74
C ARG A 434 -14.08 -1.27 -6.52
N GLY A 435 -13.38 -1.13 -5.40
CA GLY A 435 -13.61 -1.86 -4.17
C GLY A 435 -12.70 -3.10 -4.04
N THR A 436 -12.01 -3.20 -2.90
CA THR A 436 -11.15 -4.35 -2.58
C THR A 436 -11.28 -4.64 -1.08
N PRO A 437 -11.64 -5.87 -0.68
CA PRO A 437 -11.74 -6.25 0.71
C PRO A 437 -10.36 -6.59 1.29
N TYR A 438 -9.41 -5.68 1.14
CA TYR A 438 -8.03 -5.85 1.59
C TYR A 438 -7.89 -5.55 3.09
N GLY A 439 -7.11 -6.34 3.80
CA GLY A 439 -6.79 -6.16 5.21
C GLY A 439 -5.50 -6.87 5.59
N LEU A 440 -4.88 -6.47 6.69
CA LEU A 440 -3.62 -7.01 7.20
C LEU A 440 -3.80 -7.47 8.65
N ALA A 441 -3.21 -8.62 8.99
CA ALA A 441 -3.29 -9.15 10.35
C ALA A 441 -2.42 -8.37 11.36
N MET A 442 -1.37 -7.68 10.87
CA MET A 442 -0.35 -7.06 11.71
C MET A 442 -0.49 -5.55 11.85
N ALA A 443 -1.33 -4.91 11.06
CA ALA A 443 -1.52 -3.45 11.10
C ALA A 443 -2.95 -3.09 10.69
N PRO A 444 -3.54 -2.02 11.25
CA PRO A 444 -4.83 -1.52 10.80
C PRO A 444 -4.73 -1.01 9.37
N VAL A 445 -5.80 -1.20 8.58
CA VAL A 445 -5.90 -0.76 7.19
C VAL A 445 -7.06 0.21 7.03
N VAL A 446 -6.76 1.46 6.75
CA VAL A 446 -7.74 2.50 6.43
C VAL A 446 -8.07 2.42 4.95
N LYS A 447 -9.33 2.17 4.59
CA LYS A 447 -9.78 2.12 3.19
C LYS A 447 -10.41 3.43 2.75
N VAL A 448 -9.88 3.96 1.63
CA VAL A 448 -10.32 5.23 1.05
C VAL A 448 -10.84 4.95 -0.37
N CYS A 449 -12.12 5.24 -0.63
CA CYS A 449 -12.64 5.07 -1.98
C CYS A 449 -12.49 6.33 -2.83
N THR A 450 -12.39 6.14 -4.15
CA THR A 450 -12.25 7.24 -5.12
C THR A 450 -13.59 7.87 -5.53
N ARG A 451 -14.72 7.16 -5.29
CA ARG A 451 -16.07 7.54 -5.71
C ARG A 451 -17.08 7.32 -4.60
N SER A 452 -17.99 8.29 -4.40
CA SER A 452 -19.03 8.21 -3.36
C SER A 452 -20.01 7.05 -3.59
N GLU A 453 -20.25 6.65 -4.85
CA GLU A 453 -21.06 5.46 -5.16
C GLU A 453 -20.51 4.19 -4.48
N LEU A 454 -19.19 4.04 -4.42
CA LEU A 454 -18.57 2.89 -3.77
C LEU A 454 -18.76 2.94 -2.25
N ALA A 455 -18.64 4.12 -1.62
CA ALA A 455 -18.89 4.27 -0.20
C ALA A 455 -20.37 3.96 0.16
N GLN A 456 -21.30 4.35 -0.70
CA GLN A 456 -22.73 4.03 -0.54
C GLN A 456 -23.01 2.54 -0.70
N ARG A 457 -22.34 1.88 -1.64
CA ARG A 457 -22.51 0.44 -1.93
C ARG A 457 -21.86 -0.46 -0.88
N TRP A 458 -20.72 -0.03 -0.30
CA TRP A 458 -19.95 -0.75 0.70
C TRP A 458 -19.70 0.11 1.97
N PRO A 459 -20.78 0.54 2.66
CA PRO A 459 -20.68 1.45 3.80
C PRO A 459 -19.98 0.83 5.01
N ASP A 460 -19.91 -0.50 5.05
CA ASP A 460 -19.29 -1.31 6.10
C ASP A 460 -17.92 -1.88 5.68
N LEU A 461 -17.31 -1.32 4.63
CA LEU A 461 -15.97 -1.70 4.18
C LEU A 461 -15.08 -0.49 3.88
N ILE A 462 -15.69 0.65 3.53
CA ILE A 462 -15.00 1.90 3.21
C ILE A 462 -14.99 2.79 4.45
N ASP A 463 -13.81 3.23 4.86
CA ASP A 463 -13.63 4.11 6.02
C ASP A 463 -13.79 5.59 5.65
N ILE A 464 -13.29 6.00 4.48
CA ILE A 464 -13.30 7.40 4.02
C ILE A 464 -13.77 7.50 2.56
N ASP A 465 -14.71 8.42 2.30
CA ASP A 465 -15.21 8.74 0.96
C ASP A 465 -14.44 9.93 0.35
N ALA A 466 -13.46 9.66 -0.53
CA ALA A 466 -12.77 10.71 -1.29
C ALA A 466 -13.55 11.15 -2.55
N GLY A 467 -14.58 10.44 -2.95
CA GLY A 467 -15.46 10.86 -4.07
C GLY A 467 -16.13 12.22 -3.84
N ARG A 468 -16.18 12.69 -2.60
CA ARG A 468 -16.63 14.05 -2.24
C ARG A 468 -15.83 15.15 -2.96
N ILE A 469 -14.58 14.89 -3.32
CA ILE A 469 -13.74 15.83 -4.09
C ILE A 469 -14.31 16.00 -5.50
N ALA A 470 -14.62 14.91 -6.21
CA ALA A 470 -15.16 14.97 -7.56
C ALA A 470 -16.54 15.66 -7.62
N SER A 471 -17.33 15.54 -6.56
CA SER A 471 -18.63 16.24 -6.43
C SER A 471 -18.53 17.69 -5.94
N GLY A 472 -17.32 18.19 -5.61
CA GLY A 472 -17.11 19.53 -5.05
C GLY A 472 -17.60 19.70 -3.62
N ARG A 473 -17.89 18.61 -2.89
CA ARG A 473 -18.33 18.63 -1.48
C ARG A 473 -17.17 18.66 -0.48
N ALA A 474 -15.95 18.45 -0.94
CA ALA A 474 -14.72 18.62 -0.18
C ALA A 474 -13.57 19.02 -1.10
N SER A 475 -12.59 19.75 -0.59
CA SER A 475 -11.32 19.98 -1.24
C SER A 475 -10.33 18.83 -0.94
N ILE A 476 -9.24 18.75 -1.71
CA ILE A 476 -8.12 17.84 -1.43
C ILE A 476 -7.52 18.14 -0.06
N GLU A 477 -7.38 19.43 0.29
CA GLU A 477 -6.83 19.88 1.56
C GLU A 477 -7.69 19.46 2.75
N GLU A 478 -9.00 19.74 2.69
CA GLU A 478 -9.95 19.36 3.76
C GLU A 478 -9.93 17.86 4.00
N LEU A 479 -9.93 17.06 2.93
CA LEU A 479 -9.88 15.61 3.05
C LEU A 479 -8.52 15.11 3.52
N GLY A 480 -7.43 15.76 3.13
CA GLY A 480 -6.08 15.45 3.60
C GLY A 480 -5.94 15.66 5.11
N TRP A 481 -6.49 16.74 5.66
CA TRP A 481 -6.57 16.96 7.11
C TRP A 481 -7.47 15.93 7.81
N GLU A 482 -8.61 15.60 7.22
CA GLU A 482 -9.52 14.55 7.75
C GLU A 482 -8.79 13.21 7.84
N LEU A 483 -8.05 12.82 6.80
CA LEU A 483 -7.23 11.61 6.78
C LEU A 483 -6.13 11.64 7.85
N PHE A 484 -5.42 12.76 7.98
CA PHE A 484 -4.36 12.92 8.98
C PHE A 484 -4.91 12.67 10.41
N HIS A 485 -6.02 13.31 10.78
CA HIS A 485 -6.66 13.09 12.07
C HIS A 485 -7.20 11.67 12.23
N TYR A 486 -7.78 11.12 11.16
CA TYR A 486 -8.28 9.74 11.15
C TYR A 486 -7.14 8.74 11.44
N TYR A 487 -5.96 8.95 10.85
CA TYR A 487 -4.79 8.10 11.12
C TYR A 487 -4.36 8.16 12.59
N LEU A 488 -4.34 9.34 13.20
CA LEU A 488 -4.00 9.47 14.63
C LEU A 488 -5.04 8.80 15.53
N ASP A 489 -6.32 8.85 15.16
CA ASP A 489 -7.40 8.17 15.90
C ASP A 489 -7.31 6.65 15.79
N VAL A 490 -7.06 6.14 14.58
CA VAL A 490 -6.86 4.70 14.35
C VAL A 490 -5.59 4.21 15.07
N ALA A 491 -4.48 4.96 14.95
CA ALA A 491 -3.22 4.63 15.64
C ALA A 491 -3.39 4.57 17.17
N SER A 492 -4.21 5.46 17.72
CA SER A 492 -4.53 5.52 19.15
C SER A 492 -5.49 4.43 19.62
N GLY A 493 -6.10 3.66 18.70
CA GLY A 493 -7.16 2.72 19.05
C GLY A 493 -8.50 3.37 19.41
N ARG A 494 -8.64 4.70 19.26
CA ARG A 494 -9.92 5.40 19.45
C ARG A 494 -10.93 5.06 18.36
N ARG A 495 -10.44 4.58 17.22
CA ARG A 495 -11.25 4.16 16.08
C ARG A 495 -10.71 2.84 15.52
N GLN A 496 -11.60 1.91 15.22
CA GLN A 496 -11.30 0.70 14.48
C GLN A 496 -11.70 0.87 13.03
N THR A 497 -10.88 0.37 12.11
CA THR A 497 -11.21 0.29 10.69
C THR A 497 -12.16 -0.88 10.43
N TRP A 498 -12.93 -0.83 9.34
CA TRP A 498 -13.77 -1.95 8.93
C TRP A 498 -12.96 -3.24 8.70
N ALA A 499 -11.75 -3.12 8.17
CA ALA A 499 -10.86 -4.26 7.97
C ALA A 499 -10.52 -4.97 9.29
N GLU A 500 -10.30 -4.22 10.38
CA GLU A 500 -10.06 -4.79 11.71
C GLU A 500 -11.33 -5.40 12.29
N GLN A 501 -12.48 -4.71 12.20
CA GLN A 501 -13.74 -5.20 12.75
C GLN A 501 -14.14 -6.57 12.18
N TYR A 502 -13.94 -6.76 10.87
CA TYR A 502 -14.21 -8.03 10.19
C TYR A 502 -13.03 -8.99 10.18
N ARG A 503 -11.87 -8.60 10.73
CA ARG A 503 -10.63 -9.38 10.69
C ARG A 503 -10.28 -9.83 9.27
N LEU A 504 -10.28 -8.90 8.33
CA LEU A 504 -9.89 -9.15 6.94
C LEU A 504 -8.37 -9.36 6.87
N HIS A 505 -7.94 -10.54 7.29
CA HIS A 505 -6.53 -10.91 7.37
C HIS A 505 -6.13 -11.64 6.09
N ASN A 506 -5.50 -10.92 5.16
CA ASN A 506 -4.92 -11.55 4.00
C ASN A 506 -3.64 -12.31 4.36
N ASP A 507 -3.37 -13.37 3.60
CA ASP A 507 -2.16 -14.16 3.76
C ASP A 507 -0.90 -13.32 3.53
N ILE A 508 0.15 -13.63 4.28
CA ILE A 508 1.49 -13.10 4.03
C ILE A 508 2.02 -13.70 2.74
N THR A 509 2.28 -12.85 1.76
CA THR A 509 2.77 -13.25 0.43
C THR A 509 4.19 -12.76 0.25
N LEU A 510 5.16 -13.68 0.37
CA LEU A 510 6.57 -13.36 0.21
C LEU A 510 6.93 -13.12 -1.26
N PHE A 511 7.70 -12.07 -1.52
CA PHE A 511 8.35 -11.87 -2.81
C PHE A 511 9.60 -12.76 -2.88
N ASN A 512 9.52 -13.83 -3.67
CA ASN A 512 10.63 -14.76 -3.87
C ASN A 512 11.04 -14.81 -5.34
N PRO A 513 12.02 -14.01 -5.78
CA PRO A 513 12.57 -14.07 -7.12
C PRO A 513 13.58 -15.23 -7.33
N ALA A 514 14.02 -15.89 -6.25
CA ALA A 514 14.95 -17.00 -6.33
C ALA A 514 14.26 -18.31 -6.74
N PRO A 515 14.98 -19.25 -7.40
CA PRO A 515 14.40 -20.51 -7.83
C PRO A 515 14.05 -21.44 -6.67
N ILE A 516 13.04 -22.27 -6.90
CA ILE A 516 12.67 -23.40 -6.06
C ILE A 516 13.34 -24.64 -6.65
N THR A 517 13.91 -25.53 -5.77
CA THR A 517 14.65 -26.74 -6.17
C THR A 517 13.86 -28.01 -5.89
#